data_dec948928537bf03a561c7b033cb32c6
#
_entry.id   dec948928537bf03a561c7b033cb32c6
#
_cell.length_a   1.000
_cell.length_b   1.000
_cell.length_c   1.000
_cell.angle_alpha   90.00
_cell.angle_beta   90.00
_cell.angle_gamma   90.00
#
_symmetry.space_group_name_H-M   'P 1'
#
loop_
_entity.id
_entity.type
_entity.pdbx_description
1 polymer ?
#
loop_
_entity_poly.entity_id
_entity_poly.type
_entity_poly.pdbx_seq_one_letter_code
_entity_poly.pdbx_strand_id
1 'polypeptide(L)'
;MSKRELLGKRLRELRKRKGINQEKLAEIINVDPTTISNIENGKNYPSLTNLENILNVLNSSFLEAFDFDHKDNNESLILQINNKLQNNPEKIEDFYKIVVALTK
;
A
#
# COMPACT_ATOMS: atom_id res chain seq x y z
N MET A 1 -3.74 -3.04 -15.44
CA MET A 1 -3.60 -3.49 -14.05
C MET A 1 -4.53 -2.70 -13.13
N SER A 2 -5.16 -3.38 -12.20
CA SER A 2 -5.92 -2.72 -11.13
C SER A 2 -4.97 -2.01 -10.15
N LYS A 3 -5.51 -1.10 -9.34
CA LYS A 3 -4.74 -0.45 -8.27
C LYS A 3 -4.22 -1.47 -7.25
N ARG A 4 -5.01 -2.51 -6.97
CA ARG A 4 -4.61 -3.60 -6.07
C ARG A 4 -3.40 -4.35 -6.62
N GLU A 5 -3.40 -4.63 -7.91
CA GLU A 5 -2.27 -5.28 -8.58
C GLU A 5 -1.03 -4.38 -8.61
N LEU A 6 -1.21 -3.09 -8.87
CA LEU A 6 -0.12 -2.12 -8.86
C LEU A 6 0.53 -2.02 -7.47
N LEU A 7 -0.27 -1.95 -6.41
CA LEU A 7 0.23 -1.94 -5.05
C LEU A 7 1.02 -3.22 -4.75
N GLY A 8 0.46 -4.36 -5.08
CA GLY A 8 1.12 -5.65 -4.85
C GLY A 8 2.46 -5.73 -5.56
N LYS A 9 2.51 -5.33 -6.83
CA LYS A 9 3.74 -5.28 -7.60
C LYS A 9 4.77 -4.34 -6.97
N ARG A 10 4.34 -3.19 -6.51
CA ARG A 10 5.23 -2.21 -5.89
C ARG A 10 5.82 -2.75 -4.58
N LEU A 11 5.00 -3.37 -3.74
CA LEU A 11 5.47 -3.98 -2.49
C LEU A 11 6.49 -5.09 -2.76
N ARG A 12 6.27 -5.89 -3.81
CA ARG A 12 7.22 -6.92 -4.22
C ARG A 12 8.55 -6.31 -4.64
N GLU A 13 8.53 -5.23 -5.42
CA GLU A 13 9.75 -4.51 -5.82
C GLU A 13 10.52 -4.01 -4.60
N LEU A 14 9.83 -3.39 -3.64
CA LEU A 14 10.44 -2.88 -2.42
C LEU A 14 11.03 -4.02 -1.59
N ARG A 15 10.32 -5.15 -1.49
CA ARG A 15 10.82 -6.32 -0.78
C ARG A 15 12.10 -6.87 -1.41
N LYS A 16 12.11 -6.98 -2.74
CA LYS A 16 13.29 -7.47 -3.47
C LYS A 16 14.48 -6.54 -3.31
N ARG A 17 14.27 -5.23 -3.29
CA ARG A 17 15.33 -4.26 -3.02
C ARG A 17 15.93 -4.45 -1.63
N LYS A 18 15.10 -4.82 -0.65
CA LYS A 18 15.55 -5.11 0.71
C LYS A 18 16.33 -6.44 0.78
N GLY A 19 16.18 -7.31 -0.22
CA GLY A 19 16.90 -8.57 -0.28
C GLY A 19 16.31 -9.68 0.57
N ILE A 20 15.02 -9.61 0.89
CA ILE A 20 14.35 -10.67 1.66
C ILE A 20 13.30 -11.36 0.80
N ASN A 21 13.00 -12.63 1.12
CA ASN A 21 11.97 -13.39 0.43
C ASN A 21 10.61 -13.24 1.13
N GLN A 22 9.56 -13.77 0.51
CA GLN A 22 8.20 -13.70 1.04
C GLN A 22 8.08 -14.37 2.41
N GLU A 23 8.73 -15.54 2.59
CA GLU A 23 8.69 -16.28 3.85
C GLU A 23 9.29 -15.47 5.00
N LYS A 24 10.42 -14.81 4.75
CA LYS A 24 11.08 -13.99 5.76
C LYS A 24 10.24 -12.79 6.15
N LEU A 25 9.66 -12.10 5.17
CA LEU A 25 8.77 -10.97 5.46
C LEU A 25 7.57 -11.43 6.28
N ALA A 26 6.93 -12.54 5.88
CA ALA A 26 5.79 -13.08 6.60
C ALA A 26 6.15 -13.44 8.05
N GLU A 27 7.31 -14.07 8.26
CA GLU A 27 7.82 -14.41 9.59
C GLU A 27 7.96 -13.17 10.47
N ILE A 28 8.58 -12.12 9.95
CA ILE A 28 8.85 -10.90 10.72
C ILE A 28 7.56 -10.21 11.15
N ILE A 29 6.57 -10.13 10.27
CA ILE A 29 5.30 -9.47 10.59
C ILE A 29 4.23 -10.42 11.14
N ASN A 30 4.60 -11.69 11.35
CA ASN A 30 3.75 -12.71 11.97
C ASN A 30 2.45 -12.97 11.19
N VAL A 31 2.59 -13.20 9.88
CA VAL A 31 1.48 -13.62 9.02
C VAL A 31 1.90 -14.87 8.24
N ASP A 32 0.92 -15.54 7.65
CA ASP A 32 1.19 -16.67 6.77
C ASP A 32 1.88 -16.19 5.48
N PRO A 33 2.88 -16.93 4.94
CA PRO A 33 3.49 -16.57 3.67
C PRO A 33 2.50 -16.43 2.52
N THR A 34 1.40 -17.18 2.54
CA THR A 34 0.33 -17.06 1.55
C THR A 34 -0.29 -15.67 1.58
N THR A 35 -0.38 -15.05 2.75
CA THR A 35 -0.88 -13.67 2.88
C THR A 35 -0.01 -12.71 2.07
N ILE A 36 1.31 -12.81 2.19
CA ILE A 36 2.24 -11.97 1.42
C ILE A 36 2.11 -12.25 -0.08
N SER A 37 2.07 -13.53 -0.46
CA SER A 37 1.91 -13.92 -1.86
C SER A 37 0.64 -13.35 -2.47
N ASN A 38 -0.48 -13.44 -1.77
CA ASN A 38 -1.77 -12.93 -2.24
C ASN A 38 -1.75 -11.40 -2.40
N ILE A 39 -1.10 -10.69 -1.50
CA ILE A 39 -0.95 -9.23 -1.59
C ILE A 39 -0.09 -8.88 -2.81
N GLU A 40 1.06 -9.51 -2.96
CA GLU A 40 1.99 -9.22 -4.05
C GLU A 40 1.44 -9.59 -5.42
N ASN A 41 0.59 -10.61 -5.49
CA ASN A 41 -0.07 -11.01 -6.75
C ASN A 41 -1.35 -10.24 -7.04
N GLY A 42 -1.72 -9.30 -6.18
CA GLY A 42 -2.89 -8.47 -6.40
C GLY A 42 -4.23 -9.16 -6.15
N LYS A 43 -4.23 -10.29 -5.44
CA LYS A 43 -5.47 -10.98 -5.08
C LYS A 43 -6.22 -10.29 -3.95
N ASN A 44 -5.49 -9.73 -3.00
CA ASN A 44 -6.03 -9.05 -1.84
C ASN A 44 -5.27 -7.75 -1.57
N TYR A 45 -5.98 -6.73 -1.10
CA TYR A 45 -5.32 -5.60 -0.44
C TYR A 45 -4.81 -6.05 0.92
N PRO A 46 -3.65 -5.56 1.37
CA PRO A 46 -3.26 -5.75 2.77
C PRO A 46 -4.21 -4.98 3.68
N SER A 47 -4.39 -5.45 4.91
CA SER A 47 -4.97 -4.60 5.95
C SER A 47 -4.06 -3.40 6.18
N LEU A 48 -4.59 -2.31 6.75
CA LEU A 48 -3.76 -1.15 7.06
C LEU A 48 -2.62 -1.51 8.01
N THR A 49 -2.90 -2.34 9.02
CA THR A 49 -1.89 -2.82 9.97
C THR A 49 -0.80 -3.63 9.27
N ASN A 50 -1.17 -4.55 8.39
CA ASN A 50 -0.19 -5.32 7.64
C ASN A 50 0.63 -4.45 6.71
N LEU A 51 0.02 -3.47 6.06
CA LEU A 51 0.73 -2.54 5.20
C LEU A 51 1.76 -1.72 5.99
N GLU A 52 1.38 -1.20 7.15
CA GLU A 52 2.31 -0.49 8.03
C GLU A 52 3.49 -1.37 8.42
N ASN A 53 3.21 -2.60 8.83
CA ASN A 53 4.25 -3.55 9.24
C ASN A 53 5.18 -3.92 8.09
N ILE A 54 4.62 -4.18 6.91
CA ILE A 54 5.41 -4.46 5.71
C ILE A 54 6.34 -3.28 5.41
N LEU A 55 5.81 -2.07 5.37
CA LEU A 55 6.61 -0.89 5.04
C LEU A 55 7.70 -0.61 6.09
N ASN A 56 7.40 -0.85 7.37
CA ASN A 56 8.40 -0.72 8.43
C ASN A 56 9.57 -1.69 8.22
N VAL A 57 9.27 -2.96 7.91
CA VAL A 57 10.32 -3.96 7.65
C VAL A 57 11.15 -3.56 6.42
N LEU A 58 10.49 -3.07 5.38
CA LEU A 58 11.15 -2.69 4.13
C LEU A 58 11.81 -1.31 4.20
N ASN A 59 11.68 -0.62 5.32
CA ASN A 59 12.17 0.76 5.48
C ASN A 59 11.68 1.67 4.36
N SER A 60 10.41 1.52 4.01
CA SER A 60 9.75 2.25 2.93
C SER A 60 8.58 3.06 3.47
N SER A 61 8.22 4.10 2.75
CA SER A 61 7.11 4.99 3.13
C SER A 61 5.83 4.61 2.40
N PHE A 62 4.70 5.12 2.89
CA PHE A 62 3.43 5.05 2.15
C PHE A 62 3.56 5.71 0.78
N LEU A 63 4.29 6.81 0.70
CA LEU A 63 4.50 7.51 -0.57
C LEU A 63 5.18 6.59 -1.59
N GLU A 64 6.21 5.87 -1.18
CA GLU A 64 6.89 4.92 -2.05
C GLU A 64 5.98 3.77 -2.49
N ALA A 65 5.15 3.26 -1.57
CA ALA A 65 4.22 2.18 -1.85
C ALA A 65 3.13 2.59 -2.85
N PHE A 66 2.67 3.83 -2.79
CA PHE A 66 1.59 4.34 -3.62
C PHE A 66 2.09 5.23 -4.76
N ASP A 67 3.37 5.16 -5.09
CA ASP A 67 3.95 5.89 -6.21
C ASP A 67 3.60 5.19 -7.53
N PHE A 68 2.37 5.42 -7.98
CA PHE A 68 1.89 4.95 -9.26
C PHE A 68 1.96 6.08 -10.27
N ASP A 69 2.30 5.75 -11.51
CA ASP A 69 2.31 6.74 -12.59
C ASP A 69 0.93 7.36 -12.79
N HIS A 70 0.88 8.68 -12.75
CA HIS A 70 -0.30 9.44 -13.11
C HIS A 70 0.14 10.73 -13.80
N LYS A 71 -0.75 11.29 -14.62
CA LYS A 71 -0.45 12.49 -15.40
C LYS A 71 -1.36 13.67 -15.02
N ASP A 72 -2.17 13.51 -14.00
CA ASP A 72 -3.10 14.54 -13.55
C ASP A 72 -2.39 15.59 -12.71
N ASN A 73 -2.87 16.84 -12.78
CA ASN A 73 -2.36 17.89 -11.91
C ASN A 73 -2.96 17.79 -10.50
N ASN A 74 -2.41 18.56 -9.58
CA ASN A 74 -2.83 18.50 -8.18
C ASN A 74 -4.28 18.90 -7.95
N GLU A 75 -4.80 19.85 -8.68
CA GLU A 75 -6.21 20.26 -8.56
C GLU A 75 -7.15 19.13 -8.94
N SER A 76 -6.86 18.47 -10.06
CA SER A 76 -7.62 17.32 -10.52
C SER A 76 -7.53 16.15 -9.53
N LEU A 77 -6.35 15.88 -8.99
CA LEU A 77 -6.15 14.82 -8.01
C LEU A 77 -6.93 15.09 -6.72
N ILE A 78 -6.93 16.30 -6.21
CA ILE A 78 -7.70 16.66 -5.02
C ILE A 78 -9.19 16.42 -5.26
N LEU A 79 -9.71 16.82 -6.41
CA LEU A 79 -11.10 16.61 -6.76
C LEU A 79 -11.46 15.13 -6.82
N GLN A 80 -10.60 14.33 -7.43
CA GLN A 80 -10.78 12.88 -7.51
C GLN A 80 -10.75 12.24 -6.12
N ILE A 81 -9.83 12.65 -5.25
CA ILE A 81 -9.75 12.16 -3.87
C ILE A 81 -11.05 12.47 -3.13
N ASN A 82 -11.53 13.71 -3.21
CA ASN A 82 -12.75 14.11 -2.54
C ASN A 82 -13.96 13.30 -3.02
N ASN A 83 -14.09 13.11 -4.32
CA ASN A 83 -15.18 12.32 -4.89
C ASN A 83 -15.15 10.87 -4.40
N LYS A 84 -13.97 10.28 -4.38
CA LYS A 84 -13.80 8.90 -3.92
C LYS A 84 -14.10 8.74 -2.43
N LEU A 85 -13.72 9.71 -1.61
CA LEU A 85 -14.02 9.68 -0.18
C LEU A 85 -15.53 9.81 0.07
N GLN A 86 -16.20 10.70 -0.65
CA GLN A 86 -17.64 10.88 -0.52
C GLN A 86 -18.42 9.63 -0.93
N ASN A 87 -17.92 8.90 -1.93
CA ASN A 87 -18.54 7.67 -2.42
C ASN A 87 -18.16 6.43 -1.60
N ASN A 88 -17.20 6.53 -0.69
CA ASN A 88 -16.72 5.43 0.14
C ASN A 88 -16.53 5.89 1.58
N PRO A 89 -17.63 6.30 2.27
CA PRO A 89 -17.51 6.89 3.61
C PRO A 89 -16.93 5.94 4.64
N GLU A 90 -17.06 4.63 4.46
CA GLU A 90 -16.50 3.62 5.34
C GLU A 90 -14.97 3.59 5.34
N LYS A 91 -14.34 4.23 4.36
CA LYS A 91 -12.88 4.25 4.21
C LYS A 91 -12.24 5.56 4.62
N ILE A 92 -13.03 6.56 5.03
CA ILE A 92 -12.51 7.88 5.36
C ILE A 92 -11.47 7.83 6.48
N GLU A 93 -11.74 7.06 7.53
CA GLU A 93 -10.80 6.94 8.65
C GLU A 93 -9.45 6.35 8.22
N ASP A 94 -9.47 5.32 7.38
CA ASP A 94 -8.24 4.71 6.86
C ASP A 94 -7.44 5.69 6.01
N PHE A 95 -8.10 6.41 5.13
CA PHE A 95 -7.43 7.43 4.32
C PHE A 95 -6.88 8.56 5.17
N TYR A 96 -7.60 8.97 6.21
CA TYR A 96 -7.11 9.98 7.15
C TYR A 96 -5.79 9.54 7.80
N LYS A 97 -5.71 8.30 8.26
CA LYS A 97 -4.50 7.74 8.86
C LYS A 97 -3.33 7.75 7.87
N ILE A 98 -3.58 7.39 6.62
CA ILE A 98 -2.56 7.41 5.57
C ILE A 98 -2.07 8.84 5.33
N VAL A 99 -2.98 9.79 5.21
CA VAL A 99 -2.62 11.21 4.97
C VAL A 99 -1.79 11.74 6.13
N VAL A 100 -2.18 11.45 7.36
CA VAL A 100 -1.40 11.87 8.55
C VAL A 100 0.01 11.28 8.50
N ALA A 101 0.14 10.00 8.15
CA ALA A 101 1.44 9.35 8.04
C ALA A 101 2.31 9.99 6.96
N LEU A 102 1.72 10.40 5.83
CA LEU A 102 2.46 11.03 4.73
C LEU A 102 2.86 12.47 5.00
N THR A 103 2.18 13.16 5.91
CA THR A 103 2.34 14.60 6.14
C THR A 103 3.01 14.94 7.47
N LYS A 104 3.49 13.96 8.18
CA LYS A 104 4.25 14.17 9.43
C LYS A 104 5.59 14.84 9.19
#